data_d1451fd1ac333790a823e309d16c3e9c
#
_entry.id   d1451fd1ac333790a823e309d16c3e9c
#
_cell.length_a   1.000
_cell.length_b   1.000
_cell.length_c   1.000
_cell.angle_alpha   90.00
_cell.angle_beta   90.00
_cell.angle_gamma   90.00
#
_symmetry.space_group_name_H-M   'P 1'
#
loop_
_entity.id
_entity.type
_entity.pdbx_description
1 polymer ?
#
loop_
_entity_poly.entity_id
_entity_poly.type
_entity_poly.pdbx_seq_one_letter_code
_entity_poly.pdbx_strand_id
1 'polypeptide(L)'
;MFERIIRFAIEQRIVVMIAVLIMAGIGIYSYQKLPIDAVPDITNVQVQINAAAPGYSPLETEQRITFPVETAMAGLPGLQQTRSLSRSGLSQVTVIFKDGTDIFFARQLINERLQVAKEQLPEGVEAVMGPVSTGLGEIFLWTVEAEDGAVKEDGTPYTPTDLRVIQDWIIKPQLRNVPGVAEINTIGGYAKQFLVAPDPKRLATYK
;
A
#
# COMPACT_ATOMS: atom_id res chain seq x y z
N MET A 1 -12.48 -57.09 -5.40
CA MET A 1 -11.85 -55.89 -5.99
C MET A 1 -10.37 -55.81 -5.59
N PHE A 2 -10.02 -55.95 -4.32
CA PHE A 2 -8.65 -55.89 -3.81
C PHE A 2 -7.72 -56.98 -4.42
N GLU A 3 -8.20 -58.22 -4.57
CA GLU A 3 -7.38 -59.29 -5.18
C GLU A 3 -6.93 -58.99 -6.61
N ARG A 4 -7.74 -58.29 -7.39
CA ARG A 4 -7.36 -57.92 -8.76
C ARG A 4 -6.27 -56.84 -8.76
N ILE A 5 -6.34 -55.90 -7.83
CA ILE A 5 -5.33 -54.84 -7.68
C ILE A 5 -4.01 -55.44 -7.27
N ILE A 6 -4.04 -56.35 -6.29
CA ILE A 6 -2.84 -57.05 -5.80
C ILE A 6 -2.22 -57.92 -6.92
N ARG A 7 -3.02 -58.69 -7.64
CA ARG A 7 -2.54 -59.51 -8.74
C ARG A 7 -1.92 -58.64 -9.84
N PHE A 8 -2.58 -57.55 -10.23
CA PHE A 8 -2.05 -56.60 -11.22
C PHE A 8 -0.71 -56.00 -10.75
N ALA A 9 -0.60 -55.64 -9.49
CA ALA A 9 0.62 -55.05 -8.93
C ALA A 9 1.79 -56.05 -8.95
N ILE A 10 1.53 -57.35 -8.73
CA ILE A 10 2.56 -58.41 -8.75
C ILE A 10 2.95 -58.74 -10.20
N GLU A 11 1.99 -58.87 -11.10
CA GLU A 11 2.21 -59.22 -12.51
C GLU A 11 2.88 -58.07 -13.29
N GLN A 12 2.51 -56.79 -12.98
CA GLN A 12 2.98 -55.61 -13.71
C GLN A 12 3.87 -54.71 -12.82
N ARG A 13 4.83 -55.33 -12.13
CA ARG A 13 5.73 -54.67 -11.16
C ARG A 13 6.44 -53.43 -11.72
N ILE A 14 6.83 -53.43 -13.01
CA ILE A 14 7.50 -52.30 -13.66
C ILE A 14 6.55 -51.12 -13.80
N VAL A 15 5.29 -51.38 -14.23
CA VAL A 15 4.28 -50.31 -14.39
C VAL A 15 3.96 -49.66 -13.05
N VAL A 16 3.85 -50.50 -11.99
CA VAL A 16 3.60 -49.98 -10.64
C VAL A 16 4.78 -49.13 -10.14
N MET A 17 6.02 -49.60 -10.36
CA MET A 17 7.21 -48.81 -9.99
C MET A 17 7.26 -47.47 -10.71
N ILE A 18 6.99 -47.44 -12.02
CA ILE A 18 6.93 -46.18 -12.80
C ILE A 18 5.83 -45.26 -12.25
N ALA A 19 4.64 -45.78 -11.98
CA ALA A 19 3.54 -45.01 -11.42
C ALA A 19 3.89 -44.39 -10.06
N VAL A 20 4.56 -45.15 -9.18
CA VAL A 20 5.04 -44.65 -7.88
C VAL A 20 6.09 -43.55 -8.05
N LEU A 21 7.05 -43.74 -8.98
CA LEU A 21 8.07 -42.70 -9.26
C LEU A 21 7.44 -41.41 -9.82
N ILE A 22 6.47 -41.54 -10.70
CA ILE A 22 5.72 -40.36 -11.24
C ILE A 22 4.99 -39.66 -10.09
N MET A 23 4.28 -40.40 -9.26
CA MET A 23 3.55 -39.86 -8.12
C MET A 23 4.48 -39.17 -7.11
N ALA A 24 5.64 -39.78 -6.82
CA ALA A 24 6.65 -39.15 -5.98
C ALA A 24 7.21 -37.85 -6.61
N GLY A 25 7.47 -37.87 -7.92
CA GLY A 25 7.91 -36.67 -8.64
C GLY A 25 6.90 -35.54 -8.59
N ILE A 26 5.61 -35.84 -8.82
CA ILE A 26 4.53 -34.86 -8.67
C ILE A 26 4.43 -34.35 -7.24
N GLY A 27 4.58 -35.23 -6.24
CA GLY A 27 4.55 -34.85 -4.83
C GLY A 27 5.68 -33.89 -4.46
N ILE A 28 6.91 -34.19 -4.89
CA ILE A 28 8.06 -33.30 -4.68
C ILE A 28 7.87 -31.96 -5.37
N TYR A 29 7.41 -31.96 -6.62
CA TYR A 29 7.12 -30.73 -7.36
C TYR A 29 6.05 -29.89 -6.67
N SER A 30 4.96 -30.50 -6.22
CA SER A 30 3.90 -29.82 -5.48
C SER A 30 4.37 -29.28 -4.15
N TYR A 31 5.22 -30.03 -3.44
CA TYR A 31 5.82 -29.59 -2.18
C TYR A 31 6.70 -28.35 -2.34
N GLN A 32 7.51 -28.29 -3.40
CA GLN A 32 8.37 -27.13 -3.68
C GLN A 32 7.58 -25.87 -4.06
N LYS A 33 6.36 -26.04 -4.56
CA LYS A 33 5.44 -24.93 -4.91
C LYS A 33 4.50 -24.53 -3.79
N LEU A 34 4.53 -25.25 -2.67
CA LEU A 34 3.67 -24.90 -1.54
C LEU A 34 4.13 -23.55 -0.96
N PRO A 35 3.31 -22.50 -0.98
CA PRO A 35 3.63 -21.28 -0.29
C PRO A 35 3.68 -21.60 1.22
N ILE A 36 4.85 -21.42 1.83
CA ILE A 36 5.01 -21.58 3.27
C ILE A 36 4.92 -20.18 3.88
N ASP A 37 3.73 -19.78 4.25
CA ASP A 37 3.52 -18.59 5.06
C ASP A 37 3.79 -18.97 6.52
N ALA A 38 4.79 -18.34 7.13
CA ALA A 38 5.14 -18.55 8.54
C ALA A 38 3.99 -18.11 9.47
N VAL A 39 3.17 -17.17 9.02
CA VAL A 39 1.94 -16.72 9.66
C VAL A 39 0.87 -16.62 8.57
N PRO A 40 -0.31 -17.25 8.73
CA PRO A 40 -1.38 -17.08 7.76
C PRO A 40 -1.73 -15.59 7.66
N ASP A 41 -1.80 -15.08 6.43
CA ASP A 41 -2.24 -13.70 6.20
C ASP A 41 -3.75 -13.61 6.49
N ILE A 42 -4.05 -13.15 7.70
CA ILE A 42 -5.42 -12.87 8.15
C ILE A 42 -5.83 -11.42 7.88
N THR A 43 -4.99 -10.67 7.15
CA THR A 43 -5.28 -9.27 6.85
C THR A 43 -6.38 -9.20 5.79
N ASN A 44 -7.46 -8.55 6.10
CA ASN A 44 -8.52 -8.28 5.14
C ASN A 44 -7.96 -7.46 3.96
N VAL A 45 -8.47 -7.71 2.77
CA VAL A 45 -8.20 -6.85 1.61
C VAL A 45 -8.83 -5.49 1.87
N GLN A 46 -8.02 -4.51 2.25
CA GLN A 46 -8.52 -3.19 2.63
C GLN A 46 -7.75 -2.07 1.93
N VAL A 47 -8.45 -1.00 1.64
CA VAL A 47 -7.89 0.22 1.09
C VAL A 47 -8.27 1.38 1.98
N GLN A 48 -7.29 2.16 2.38
CA GLN A 48 -7.45 3.33 3.23
C GLN A 48 -7.47 4.60 2.38
N ILE A 49 -8.38 5.50 2.67
CA ILE A 49 -8.48 6.83 2.07
C ILE A 49 -8.31 7.84 3.19
N ASN A 50 -7.36 8.75 3.04
CA ASN A 50 -7.07 9.80 4.01
C ASN A 50 -7.34 11.16 3.39
N ALA A 51 -7.98 12.05 4.14
CA ALA A 51 -8.17 13.44 3.74
C ALA A 51 -7.75 14.37 4.89
N ALA A 52 -6.79 15.24 4.60
CA ALA A 52 -6.41 16.31 5.52
C ALA A 52 -7.38 17.48 5.37
N ALA A 53 -7.93 17.94 6.48
CA ALA A 53 -8.93 18.99 6.56
C ALA A 53 -8.61 20.00 7.70
N PRO A 54 -7.49 20.72 7.60
CA PRO A 54 -7.07 21.62 8.67
C PRO A 54 -8.14 22.67 8.96
N GLY A 55 -8.43 22.90 10.26
CA GLY A 55 -9.42 23.87 10.69
C GLY A 55 -10.85 23.33 10.87
N TYR A 56 -11.15 22.13 10.40
CA TYR A 56 -12.45 21.50 10.60
C TYR A 56 -12.54 20.80 11.97
N SER A 57 -13.66 20.94 12.64
CA SER A 57 -14.01 20.15 13.82
C SER A 57 -14.31 18.68 13.42
N PRO A 58 -14.30 17.71 14.35
CA PRO A 58 -14.64 16.32 14.05
C PRO A 58 -15.99 16.14 13.37
N LEU A 59 -17.00 16.88 13.81
CA LEU A 59 -18.36 16.82 13.25
C LEU A 59 -18.42 17.38 11.84
N GLU A 60 -17.76 18.50 11.58
CA GLU A 60 -17.67 19.09 10.23
C GLU A 60 -16.86 18.18 9.29
N THR A 61 -15.77 17.58 9.79
CA THR A 61 -14.98 16.60 9.04
C THR A 61 -15.86 15.40 8.63
N GLU A 62 -16.67 14.92 9.57
CA GLU A 62 -17.61 13.81 9.28
C GLU A 62 -18.63 14.20 8.21
N GLN A 63 -19.32 15.30 8.41
CA GLN A 63 -20.42 15.71 7.52
C GLN A 63 -19.97 16.15 6.14
N ARG A 64 -18.85 16.87 6.03
CA ARG A 64 -18.40 17.49 4.78
C ARG A 64 -17.36 16.67 4.01
N ILE A 65 -16.69 15.72 4.65
CA ILE A 65 -15.58 15.00 4.05
C ILE A 65 -15.80 13.50 4.14
N THR A 66 -15.96 12.97 5.36
CA THR A 66 -16.08 11.53 5.57
C THR A 66 -17.33 10.97 4.90
N PHE A 67 -18.49 11.58 5.14
CA PHE A 67 -19.76 11.11 4.61
C PHE A 67 -19.83 11.14 3.06
N PRO A 68 -19.40 12.18 2.34
CA PRO A 68 -19.30 12.16 0.88
C PRO A 68 -18.40 11.05 0.35
N VAL A 69 -17.22 10.83 0.99
CA VAL A 69 -16.30 9.75 0.60
C VAL A 69 -16.93 8.39 0.84
N GLU A 70 -17.53 8.13 2.01
CA GLU A 70 -18.22 6.88 2.29
C GLU A 70 -19.35 6.60 1.30
N THR A 71 -20.15 7.62 1.02
CA THR A 71 -21.27 7.52 0.06
C THR A 71 -20.78 7.17 -1.33
N ALA A 72 -19.68 7.73 -1.77
CA ALA A 72 -19.08 7.40 -3.07
C ALA A 72 -18.54 5.97 -3.13
N MET A 73 -18.09 5.41 -2.00
CA MET A 73 -17.59 4.03 -1.91
C MET A 73 -18.72 3.00 -1.79
N ALA A 74 -19.95 3.42 -1.54
CA ALA A 74 -21.08 2.51 -1.43
C ALA A 74 -21.35 1.78 -2.76
N GLY A 75 -21.71 0.50 -2.67
CA GLY A 75 -22.06 -0.31 -3.85
C GLY A 75 -20.89 -0.79 -4.71
N LEU A 76 -19.65 -0.67 -4.24
CA LEU A 76 -18.50 -1.24 -4.94
C LEU A 76 -18.58 -2.79 -5.02
N PRO A 77 -18.23 -3.39 -6.16
CA PRO A 77 -18.17 -4.84 -6.29
C PRO A 77 -17.21 -5.45 -5.27
N GLY A 78 -17.66 -6.48 -4.56
CA GLY A 78 -16.85 -7.16 -3.54
C GLY A 78 -16.69 -6.40 -2.23
N LEU A 79 -17.33 -5.23 -2.07
CA LEU A 79 -17.35 -4.51 -0.80
C LEU A 79 -17.97 -5.38 0.30
N GLN A 80 -17.27 -5.49 1.42
CA GLN A 80 -17.74 -6.16 2.62
C GLN A 80 -18.22 -5.16 3.67
N GLN A 81 -17.39 -4.15 3.95
CA GLN A 81 -17.64 -3.15 4.97
C GLN A 81 -16.86 -1.87 4.71
N THR A 82 -17.41 -0.74 5.10
CA THR A 82 -16.69 0.54 5.18
C THR A 82 -16.63 0.97 6.66
N ARG A 83 -15.46 1.42 7.09
CA ARG A 83 -15.23 2.00 8.42
C ARG A 83 -14.60 3.35 8.27
N SER A 84 -14.98 4.30 9.10
CA SER A 84 -14.40 5.63 9.08
C SER A 84 -14.00 6.12 10.45
N LEU A 85 -13.09 7.08 10.46
CA LEU A 85 -12.64 7.81 11.61
C LEU A 85 -12.53 9.28 11.26
N SER A 86 -13.34 10.11 11.92
CA SER A 86 -13.31 11.57 11.79
C SER A 86 -12.70 12.19 13.03
N ARG A 87 -11.60 12.92 12.83
CA ARG A 87 -10.93 13.70 13.89
C ARG A 87 -10.83 15.15 13.47
N SER A 88 -10.41 16.01 14.41
CA SER A 88 -10.11 17.41 14.06
C SER A 88 -9.05 17.46 12.97
N GLY A 89 -9.42 17.98 11.81
CA GLY A 89 -8.52 18.15 10.67
C GLY A 89 -8.14 16.88 9.91
N LEU A 90 -8.76 15.71 10.20
CA LEU A 90 -8.43 14.44 9.54
C LEU A 90 -9.67 13.58 9.35
N SER A 91 -9.88 13.14 8.13
CA SER A 91 -10.81 12.06 7.78
C SER A 91 -10.04 10.84 7.29
N GLN A 92 -10.42 9.69 7.77
CA GLN A 92 -9.88 8.39 7.36
C GLN A 92 -11.03 7.44 7.06
N VAL A 93 -11.12 6.95 5.84
CA VAL A 93 -12.12 5.97 5.40
C VAL A 93 -11.41 4.70 4.98
N THR A 94 -11.73 3.59 5.62
CA THR A 94 -11.18 2.27 5.33
C THR A 94 -12.26 1.43 4.65
N VAL A 95 -12.00 1.04 3.41
CA VAL A 95 -12.88 0.20 2.59
C VAL A 95 -12.35 -1.23 2.62
N ILE A 96 -13.16 -2.14 3.14
CA ILE A 96 -12.82 -3.56 3.33
C ILE A 96 -13.57 -4.38 2.29
N PHE A 97 -12.84 -5.19 1.55
CA PHE A 97 -13.35 -6.09 0.52
C PHE A 97 -13.41 -7.53 1.02
N LYS A 98 -14.17 -8.36 0.32
CA LYS A 98 -14.24 -9.79 0.58
C LYS A 98 -12.90 -10.45 0.34
N ASP A 99 -12.60 -11.50 1.09
CA ASP A 99 -11.39 -12.30 0.92
C ASP A 99 -11.27 -12.81 -0.51
N GLY A 100 -10.03 -12.84 -1.03
CA GLY A 100 -9.72 -13.23 -2.39
C GLY A 100 -9.94 -12.14 -3.44
N THR A 101 -10.36 -10.92 -3.06
CA THR A 101 -10.40 -9.78 -3.98
C THR A 101 -8.96 -9.33 -4.27
N ASP A 102 -8.63 -9.09 -5.53
CA ASP A 102 -7.33 -8.51 -5.91
C ASP A 102 -7.23 -7.08 -5.40
N ILE A 103 -6.16 -6.78 -4.66
CA ILE A 103 -5.94 -5.46 -4.04
C ILE A 103 -5.77 -4.34 -5.08
N PHE A 104 -5.14 -4.63 -6.21
CA PHE A 104 -4.93 -3.63 -7.25
C PHE A 104 -6.23 -3.32 -7.98
N PHE A 105 -7.07 -4.33 -8.22
CA PHE A 105 -8.42 -4.15 -8.75
C PHE A 105 -9.29 -3.32 -7.78
N ALA A 106 -9.27 -3.64 -6.49
CA ALA A 106 -9.97 -2.86 -5.46
C ALA A 106 -9.53 -1.39 -5.44
N ARG A 107 -8.23 -1.13 -5.52
CA ARG A 107 -7.66 0.22 -5.58
C ARG A 107 -8.07 0.98 -6.85
N GLN A 108 -8.13 0.31 -7.99
CA GLN A 108 -8.61 0.92 -9.23
C GLN A 108 -10.07 1.37 -9.10
N LEU A 109 -10.96 0.51 -8.61
CA LEU A 109 -12.36 0.86 -8.38
C LEU A 109 -12.52 2.04 -7.43
N ILE A 110 -11.76 2.04 -6.33
CA ILE A 110 -11.77 3.14 -5.36
C ILE A 110 -11.26 4.43 -6.01
N ASN A 111 -10.20 4.36 -6.83
CA ASN A 111 -9.68 5.55 -7.49
C ASN A 111 -10.71 6.19 -8.42
N GLU A 112 -11.45 5.39 -9.19
CA GLU A 112 -12.52 5.87 -10.06
C GLU A 112 -13.63 6.57 -9.24
N ARG A 113 -14.07 5.97 -8.13
CA ARG A 113 -15.07 6.56 -7.25
C ARG A 113 -14.56 7.79 -6.51
N LEU A 114 -13.30 7.79 -6.14
CA LEU A 114 -12.66 8.90 -5.43
C LEU A 114 -12.58 10.17 -6.31
N GLN A 115 -12.39 10.03 -7.63
CA GLN A 115 -12.43 11.18 -8.54
C GLN A 115 -13.80 11.87 -8.51
N VAL A 116 -14.87 11.09 -8.48
CA VAL A 116 -16.24 11.64 -8.37
C VAL A 116 -16.47 12.27 -6.99
N ALA A 117 -15.98 11.63 -5.93
CA ALA A 117 -16.10 12.17 -4.57
C ALA A 117 -15.36 13.51 -4.40
N LYS A 118 -14.21 13.69 -5.06
CA LYS A 118 -13.43 14.94 -4.99
C LYS A 118 -14.21 16.18 -5.42
N GLU A 119 -15.14 16.05 -6.35
CA GLU A 119 -15.99 17.17 -6.80
C GLU A 119 -16.98 17.62 -5.72
N GLN A 120 -17.25 16.78 -4.72
CA GLN A 120 -18.16 17.07 -3.62
C GLN A 120 -17.44 17.55 -2.36
N LEU A 121 -16.10 17.49 -2.34
CA LEU A 121 -15.31 17.91 -1.19
C LEU A 121 -15.13 19.44 -1.19
N PRO A 122 -14.96 20.04 0.01
CA PRO A 122 -14.65 21.46 0.13
C PRO A 122 -13.34 21.83 -0.56
N GLU A 123 -13.23 23.06 -1.06
CA GLU A 123 -12.00 23.59 -1.64
C GLU A 123 -10.81 23.46 -0.66
N GLY A 124 -9.68 23.01 -1.18
CA GLY A 124 -8.45 22.80 -0.41
C GLY A 124 -8.38 21.48 0.37
N VAL A 125 -9.41 20.64 0.33
CA VAL A 125 -9.38 19.29 0.91
C VAL A 125 -9.09 18.27 -0.19
N GLU A 126 -7.98 17.55 -0.03
CA GLU A 126 -7.61 16.46 -0.93
C GLU A 126 -7.77 15.12 -0.24
N ALA A 127 -8.58 14.26 -0.83
CA ALA A 127 -8.67 12.85 -0.43
C ALA A 127 -7.70 12.02 -1.28
N VAL A 128 -6.82 11.28 -0.61
CA VAL A 128 -5.81 10.44 -1.24
C VAL A 128 -5.89 9.02 -0.70
N MET A 129 -5.65 8.04 -1.58
CA MET A 129 -5.51 6.65 -1.13
C MET A 129 -4.20 6.48 -0.35
N GLY A 130 -4.30 5.81 0.78
CA GLY A 130 -3.13 5.34 1.52
C GLY A 130 -2.32 4.31 0.72
N PRO A 131 -1.11 4.01 1.19
CA PRO A 131 -0.28 2.96 0.61
C PRO A 131 -0.95 1.59 0.67
N VAL A 132 -0.43 0.65 -0.13
CA VAL A 132 -0.79 -0.77 0.02
C VAL A 132 -0.11 -1.27 1.28
N SER A 133 -0.75 -1.09 2.42
CA SER A 133 -0.25 -1.62 3.69
C SER A 133 -1.21 -2.66 4.23
N THR A 134 -0.76 -3.88 4.27
CA THR A 134 -1.31 -4.92 5.15
C THR A 134 -0.39 -5.00 6.36
N GLY A 135 -0.87 -5.48 7.50
CA GLY A 135 -0.02 -5.66 8.68
C GLY A 135 1.23 -6.53 8.43
N LEU A 136 1.22 -7.30 7.34
CA LEU A 136 2.31 -8.15 6.86
C LEU A 136 2.96 -7.61 5.57
N GLY A 137 2.49 -6.48 5.04
CA GLY A 137 2.98 -5.90 3.77
C GLY A 137 4.26 -5.08 3.93
N GLU A 138 4.55 -4.59 5.11
CA GLU A 138 5.79 -3.88 5.41
C GLU A 138 6.85 -4.88 5.87
N ILE A 139 7.54 -5.46 4.90
CA ILE A 139 8.51 -6.56 5.14
C ILE A 139 9.91 -6.07 5.46
N PHE A 140 10.23 -4.82 5.17
CA PHE A 140 11.55 -4.27 5.37
C PHE A 140 11.50 -2.80 5.80
N LEU A 141 12.14 -2.48 6.91
CA LEU A 141 12.25 -1.13 7.46
C LEU A 141 13.73 -0.76 7.55
N TRP A 142 14.08 0.47 7.16
CA TRP A 142 15.43 1.02 7.32
C TRP A 142 15.37 2.47 7.76
N THR A 143 16.45 2.92 8.37
CA THR A 143 16.65 4.33 8.70
C THR A 143 17.68 4.95 7.75
N VAL A 144 17.50 6.23 7.47
CA VAL A 144 18.47 7.05 6.73
C VAL A 144 19.03 8.05 7.70
N GLU A 145 20.30 7.89 8.01
CA GLU A 145 21.02 8.70 8.98
C GLU A 145 22.34 9.18 8.38
N ALA A 146 22.82 10.34 8.81
CA ALA A 146 24.15 10.79 8.47
C ALA A 146 25.16 10.16 9.44
N GLU A 147 26.34 9.77 8.94
CA GLU A 147 27.42 9.33 9.82
C GLU A 147 27.86 10.47 10.75
N ASP A 148 28.38 10.11 11.92
CA ASP A 148 28.87 11.09 12.89
C ASP A 148 29.94 11.99 12.28
N GLY A 149 29.67 13.29 12.28
CA GLY A 149 30.57 14.28 11.71
C GLY A 149 30.47 14.46 10.19
N ALA A 150 29.55 13.77 9.51
CA ALA A 150 29.32 13.97 8.09
C ALA A 150 28.79 15.37 7.81
N VAL A 151 29.39 16.04 6.83
CA VAL A 151 29.00 17.37 6.39
C VAL A 151 28.71 17.37 4.90
N LYS A 152 27.85 18.27 4.45
CA LYS A 152 27.55 18.54 3.04
C LYS A 152 28.74 19.24 2.37
N GLU A 153 28.69 19.40 1.06
CA GLU A 153 29.71 20.11 0.28
C GLU A 153 29.93 21.57 0.73
N ASP A 154 28.89 22.18 1.32
CA ASP A 154 28.95 23.53 1.89
C ASP A 154 29.53 23.57 3.32
N GLY A 155 29.98 22.44 3.87
CA GLY A 155 30.50 22.28 5.20
C GLY A 155 29.47 22.27 6.32
N THR A 156 28.18 22.31 6.03
CA THR A 156 27.10 22.24 7.02
C THR A 156 26.68 20.79 7.31
N PRO A 157 26.22 20.47 8.54
CA PRO A 157 25.74 19.14 8.85
C PRO A 157 24.43 18.83 8.10
N TYR A 158 24.18 17.54 7.87
CA TYR A 158 22.92 17.09 7.29
C TYR A 158 21.74 17.35 8.24
N THR A 159 20.69 17.96 7.71
CA THR A 159 19.44 18.18 8.44
C THR A 159 18.42 17.08 8.13
N PRO A 160 17.36 16.90 8.95
CA PRO A 160 16.27 15.99 8.64
C PRO A 160 15.60 16.27 7.29
N THR A 161 15.62 17.53 6.83
CA THR A 161 15.14 17.93 5.49
C THR A 161 16.04 17.38 4.39
N ASP A 162 17.36 17.45 4.57
CA ASP A 162 18.33 16.95 3.59
C ASP A 162 18.23 15.42 3.45
N LEU A 163 18.14 14.72 4.58
CA LEU A 163 17.96 13.26 4.60
C LEU A 163 16.65 12.85 3.94
N ARG A 164 15.57 13.60 4.14
CA ARG A 164 14.30 13.38 3.47
C ARG A 164 14.42 13.58 1.96
N VAL A 165 15.14 14.57 1.49
CA VAL A 165 15.41 14.79 0.06
C VAL A 165 16.19 13.62 -0.54
N ILE A 166 17.22 13.14 0.16
CA ILE A 166 18.01 11.97 -0.27
C ILE A 166 17.12 10.73 -0.37
N GLN A 167 16.28 10.48 0.63
CA GLN A 167 15.34 9.36 0.63
C GLN A 167 14.36 9.42 -0.54
N ASP A 168 13.71 10.57 -0.75
CA ASP A 168 12.62 10.68 -1.72
C ASP A 168 13.13 10.78 -3.17
N TRP A 169 14.30 11.40 -3.41
CA TRP A 169 14.80 11.69 -4.75
C TRP A 169 15.94 10.78 -5.22
N ILE A 170 16.66 10.15 -4.32
CA ILE A 170 17.80 9.28 -4.66
C ILE A 170 17.47 7.81 -4.34
N ILE A 171 17.17 7.51 -3.07
CA ILE A 171 17.01 6.12 -2.61
C ILE A 171 15.72 5.51 -3.16
N LYS A 172 14.60 6.17 -2.95
CA LYS A 172 13.27 5.67 -3.33
C LYS A 172 13.14 5.34 -4.84
N PRO A 173 13.60 6.18 -5.78
CA PRO A 173 13.55 5.86 -7.19
C PRO A 173 14.40 4.65 -7.58
N GLN A 174 15.56 4.47 -6.96
CA GLN A 174 16.44 3.33 -7.23
C GLN A 174 15.83 2.01 -6.73
N LEU A 175 15.31 2.02 -5.52
CA LEU A 175 14.69 0.84 -4.94
C LEU A 175 13.37 0.44 -5.62
N ARG A 176 12.62 1.38 -6.18
CA ARG A 176 11.41 1.09 -6.96
C ARG A 176 11.66 0.24 -8.19
N ASN A 177 12.87 0.28 -8.73
CA ASN A 177 13.27 -0.50 -9.90
C ASN A 177 13.68 -1.95 -9.55
N VAL A 178 13.75 -2.30 -8.27
CA VAL A 178 14.09 -3.65 -7.83
C VAL A 178 12.88 -4.56 -8.04
N PRO A 179 13.04 -5.69 -8.77
CA PRO A 179 11.93 -6.64 -8.95
C PRO A 179 11.37 -7.14 -7.62
N GLY A 180 10.04 -7.11 -7.48
CA GLY A 180 9.35 -7.56 -6.26
C GLY A 180 9.04 -6.42 -5.28
N VAL A 181 9.57 -5.21 -5.47
CA VAL A 181 9.20 -4.05 -4.66
C VAL A 181 7.89 -3.46 -5.19
N ALA A 182 6.83 -3.54 -4.38
CA ALA A 182 5.52 -2.99 -4.73
C ALA A 182 5.44 -1.50 -4.42
N GLU A 183 5.87 -1.09 -3.23
CA GLU A 183 5.78 0.29 -2.76
C GLU A 183 6.87 0.61 -1.73
N ILE A 184 7.27 1.88 -1.66
CA ILE A 184 8.22 2.39 -0.67
C ILE A 184 7.60 3.61 -0.01
N ASN A 185 7.39 3.52 1.29
CA ASN A 185 6.82 4.59 2.11
C ASN A 185 7.91 5.28 2.92
N THR A 186 7.81 6.58 3.05
CA THR A 186 8.76 7.38 3.82
C THR A 186 8.04 8.03 4.99
N ILE A 187 8.55 7.84 6.19
CA ILE A 187 8.03 8.44 7.43
C ILE A 187 9.14 9.28 8.06
N GLY A 188 8.78 10.47 8.54
CA GLY A 188 9.74 11.39 9.20
C GLY A 188 10.45 12.32 8.23
N GLY A 189 11.33 13.17 8.81
CA GLY A 189 11.97 14.27 8.11
C GLY A 189 10.96 15.37 7.69
N TYR A 190 11.49 16.45 7.12
CA TYR A 190 10.68 17.55 6.61
C TYR A 190 10.77 17.62 5.09
N ALA A 191 9.63 17.78 4.42
CA ALA A 191 9.62 18.01 2.98
C ALA A 191 10.23 19.37 2.67
N LYS A 192 11.23 19.42 1.78
CA LYS A 192 11.85 20.66 1.34
C LYS A 192 10.83 21.49 0.56
N GLN A 193 10.63 22.73 1.00
CA GLN A 193 9.75 23.69 0.35
C GLN A 193 10.52 24.92 -0.07
N PHE A 194 10.13 25.51 -1.19
CA PHE A 194 10.66 26.78 -1.66
C PHE A 194 9.60 27.87 -1.46
N LEU A 195 9.86 28.82 -0.58
CA LEU A 195 9.00 29.96 -0.38
C LEU A 195 9.37 31.08 -1.36
N VAL A 196 8.49 31.42 -2.27
CA VAL A 196 8.61 32.62 -3.10
C VAL A 196 7.78 33.73 -2.47
N ALA A 197 8.44 34.67 -1.81
CA ALA A 197 7.79 35.82 -1.18
C ALA A 197 8.13 37.10 -1.96
N PRO A 198 7.31 37.49 -2.95
CA PRO A 198 7.55 38.72 -3.70
C PRO A 198 7.33 39.95 -2.81
N ASP A 199 8.19 40.95 -2.95
CA ASP A 199 8.04 42.23 -2.27
C ASP A 199 6.82 43.01 -2.86
N PRO A 200 5.77 43.29 -2.07
CA PRO A 200 4.58 43.99 -2.57
C PRO A 200 4.87 45.36 -3.17
N LYS A 201 5.91 46.05 -2.64
CA LYS A 201 6.31 47.39 -3.15
C LYS A 201 6.93 47.31 -4.55
N ARG A 202 7.74 46.24 -4.78
CA ARG A 202 8.34 45.98 -6.09
C ARG A 202 7.30 45.49 -7.10
N LEU A 203 6.37 44.64 -6.67
CA LEU A 203 5.27 44.18 -7.52
C LEU A 203 4.41 45.33 -8.05
N ALA A 204 4.14 46.36 -7.22
CA ALA A 204 3.39 47.53 -7.63
C ALA A 204 4.08 48.37 -8.72
N THR A 205 5.39 48.17 -8.93
CA THR A 205 6.18 48.85 -9.96
C THR A 205 6.09 48.17 -11.33
N TYR A 206 5.64 46.93 -11.39
CA TYR A 206 5.52 46.10 -12.61
C TYR A 206 4.05 45.97 -13.07
N LYS A 207 3.34 47.05 -13.08
CA LYS A 207 1.97 47.12 -13.65
C LYS A 207 1.99 46.95 -15.15
#